data_aae9200eddc401e95a55b64a03af9369
#
_entry.id   aae9200eddc401e95a55b64a03af9369
#
_cell.length_a   1.000
_cell.length_b   1.000
_cell.length_c   1.000
_cell.angle_alpha   90.00
_cell.angle_beta   90.00
_cell.angle_gamma   90.00
#
_symmetry.space_group_name_H-M   'P 1'
#
loop_
_entity.id
_entity.type
_entity.pdbx_description
1 polymer ?
#
loop_
_entity_poly.entity_id
_entity_poly.type
_entity_poly.pdbx_seq_one_letter_code
_entity_poly.pdbx_strand_id
1 'polypeptide(L)'
;SGNTVISPSSTVLSYTMGNPNGALVTGTPIDFAEAERYLKCASAFWGALVENGTGEVLFNQLNLTGTNPDLNIFRFDSSNIYGTGLSLNQLNGINIIAPIDSTILINVTGANIQYGSYQIFRNGIGATRENARKILWNYPDALTWSNSTTAIYGSVLAPYAAANTTYSQINGNIIFDSYSGNAESHNELFTGELPEPTAC
;
A
#
# COMPACT_ATOMS: atom_id res chain seq x y z
N SER A 1 26.19 -2.65 15.36
CA SER A 1 25.82 -2.89 16.76
C SER A 1 24.66 -2.00 17.14
N GLY A 2 23.53 -2.57 17.57
CA GLY A 2 22.35 -1.79 17.96
C GLY A 2 21.68 -2.39 19.19
N ASN A 3 20.98 -1.55 19.94
CA ASN A 3 20.13 -1.98 21.02
C ASN A 3 18.78 -2.42 20.51
N THR A 4 18.14 -3.37 21.21
CA THR A 4 16.71 -3.63 21.06
C THR A 4 15.94 -2.68 21.97
N VAL A 5 15.06 -1.87 21.39
CA VAL A 5 14.26 -0.90 22.15
C VAL A 5 12.85 -1.48 22.33
N ILE A 6 12.32 -1.40 23.54
CA ILE A 6 10.95 -1.82 23.86
C ILE A 6 10.16 -0.62 24.40
N SER A 7 8.85 -0.61 24.18
CA SER A 7 7.95 0.36 24.80
C SER A 7 8.01 0.26 26.33
N PRO A 8 7.92 1.38 27.08
CA PRO A 8 7.87 1.38 28.55
C PRO A 8 6.72 0.51 29.12
N SER A 9 5.63 0.34 28.35
CA SER A 9 4.48 -0.48 28.74
C SER A 9 4.63 -1.96 28.39
N SER A 10 5.71 -2.37 27.70
CA SER A 10 5.90 -3.75 27.27
C SER A 10 6.46 -4.63 28.37
N THR A 11 6.03 -5.88 28.42
CA THR A 11 6.60 -6.92 29.27
C THR A 11 7.41 -7.89 28.40
N VAL A 12 8.69 -8.05 28.73
CA VAL A 12 9.56 -9.01 28.07
C VAL A 12 9.69 -10.26 28.95
N LEU A 13 9.18 -11.38 28.46
CA LEU A 13 9.24 -12.66 29.19
C LEU A 13 10.61 -13.33 29.03
N SER A 14 11.18 -13.29 27.83
CA SER A 14 12.53 -13.76 27.56
C SER A 14 13.05 -13.14 26.27
N TYR A 15 14.37 -12.98 26.14
CA TYR A 15 15.00 -12.56 24.89
C TYR A 15 16.39 -13.16 24.75
N THR A 16 16.82 -13.29 23.50
CA THR A 16 18.20 -13.63 23.16
C THR A 16 18.73 -12.57 22.20
N MET A 17 19.83 -11.94 22.56
CA MET A 17 20.47 -10.95 21.72
C MET A 17 21.33 -11.65 20.66
N GLY A 18 21.00 -11.46 19.39
CA GLY A 18 21.84 -11.89 18.27
C GLY A 18 23.14 -11.11 18.13
N ASN A 19 23.21 -9.93 18.75
CA ASN A 19 24.39 -9.09 18.81
C ASN A 19 24.92 -9.00 20.25
N PRO A 20 26.11 -9.53 20.56
CA PRO A 20 26.66 -9.57 21.91
C PRO A 20 26.96 -8.17 22.50
N ASN A 21 27.01 -7.13 21.66
CA ASN A 21 27.26 -5.76 22.09
C ASN A 21 25.98 -4.91 22.19
N GLY A 22 24.82 -5.53 21.95
CA GLY A 22 23.53 -4.86 22.11
C GLY A 22 22.97 -4.98 23.52
N ALA A 23 22.06 -4.12 23.88
CA ALA A 23 21.32 -4.17 25.13
C ALA A 23 19.81 -4.07 24.87
N LEU A 24 19.01 -4.62 25.80
CA LEU A 24 17.59 -4.35 25.86
C LEU A 24 17.40 -3.05 26.64
N VAL A 25 16.80 -2.05 26.00
CA VAL A 25 16.55 -0.74 26.59
C VAL A 25 15.10 -0.34 26.46
N THR A 26 14.59 0.42 27.40
CA THR A 26 13.24 1.00 27.32
C THR A 26 13.31 2.34 26.62
N GLY A 27 12.37 2.61 25.72
CA GLY A 27 12.29 3.88 25.00
C GLY A 27 11.15 3.94 24.02
N THR A 28 11.00 5.09 23.37
CA THR A 28 10.06 5.34 22.27
C THR A 28 10.87 5.81 21.06
N PRO A 29 11.50 4.89 20.31
CA PRO A 29 12.39 5.23 19.19
C PRO A 29 11.67 5.89 18.03
N ILE A 30 10.34 5.74 17.97
CA ILE A 30 9.46 6.32 16.95
C ILE A 30 8.34 7.04 17.68
N ASP A 31 8.10 8.31 17.33
CA ASP A 31 6.89 9.02 17.70
C ASP A 31 5.76 8.55 16.78
N PHE A 32 4.99 7.55 17.22
CA PHE A 32 3.90 7.00 16.43
C PHE A 32 2.77 8.00 16.19
N ALA A 33 2.51 8.92 17.11
CA ALA A 33 1.50 9.96 16.94
C ALA A 33 1.88 10.93 15.82
N GLU A 34 3.14 11.35 15.79
CA GLU A 34 3.67 12.20 14.72
C GLU A 34 3.71 11.44 13.37
N ALA A 35 4.14 10.19 13.36
CA ALA A 35 4.16 9.37 12.16
C ALA A 35 2.74 9.16 11.60
N GLU A 36 1.75 8.90 12.45
CA GLU A 36 0.35 8.76 12.07
C GLU A 36 -0.19 10.07 11.46
N ARG A 37 0.06 11.20 12.14
CA ARG A 37 -0.34 12.53 11.65
C ARG A 37 0.26 12.81 10.28
N TYR A 38 1.55 12.57 10.11
CA TYR A 38 2.24 12.76 8.84
C TYR A 38 1.68 11.87 7.73
N LEU A 39 1.49 10.57 7.99
CA LEU A 39 1.01 9.61 6.98
C LEU A 39 -0.44 9.89 6.55
N LYS A 40 -1.31 10.34 7.47
CA LYS A 40 -2.66 10.80 7.15
C LYS A 40 -2.64 12.02 6.24
N CYS A 41 -1.81 13.00 6.58
CA CYS A 41 -1.62 14.21 5.78
C CYS A 41 -1.01 13.89 4.41
N ALA A 42 0.03 13.08 4.34
CA ALA A 42 0.68 12.66 3.11
C ALA A 42 -0.27 11.89 2.19
N SER A 43 -1.07 10.97 2.74
CA SER A 43 -2.10 10.23 1.99
C SER A 43 -3.12 11.17 1.35
N ALA A 44 -3.60 12.17 2.09
CA ALA A 44 -4.52 13.16 1.57
C ALA A 44 -3.87 14.04 0.49
N PHE A 45 -2.62 14.49 0.70
CA PHE A 45 -1.85 15.26 -0.27
C PHE A 45 -1.67 14.49 -1.59
N TRP A 46 -1.16 13.26 -1.52
CA TRP A 46 -0.98 12.42 -2.71
C TRP A 46 -2.31 12.03 -3.34
N GLY A 47 -3.35 11.85 -2.52
CA GLY A 47 -4.72 11.65 -2.97
C GLY A 47 -5.30 12.82 -3.76
N ALA A 48 -4.81 14.05 -3.57
CA ALA A 48 -5.24 15.24 -4.30
C ALA A 48 -4.43 15.54 -5.57
N LEU A 49 -3.33 14.83 -5.82
CA LEU A 49 -2.54 15.02 -7.04
C LEU A 49 -3.36 14.72 -8.30
N VAL A 50 -3.09 15.49 -9.33
CA VAL A 50 -3.79 15.33 -10.62
C VAL A 50 -3.34 14.04 -11.29
N GLU A 51 -4.31 13.22 -11.72
CA GLU A 51 -4.07 12.02 -12.52
C GLU A 51 -3.39 12.40 -13.85
N ASN A 52 -2.35 11.67 -14.25
CA ASN A 52 -1.64 11.85 -15.50
C ASN A 52 -1.56 10.55 -16.34
N GLY A 53 -2.10 9.46 -15.82
CA GLY A 53 -2.35 8.23 -16.55
C GLY A 53 -3.82 8.11 -16.95
N THR A 54 -4.18 7.03 -17.60
CA THR A 54 -5.55 6.69 -17.99
C THR A 54 -5.92 5.31 -17.48
N GLY A 55 -7.19 5.10 -17.17
CA GLY A 55 -7.72 3.80 -16.80
C GLY A 55 -8.90 3.40 -17.66
N GLU A 56 -8.97 2.13 -18.00
CA GLU A 56 -10.10 1.53 -18.69
C GLU A 56 -10.37 0.11 -18.17
N VAL A 57 -11.61 -0.33 -18.28
CA VAL A 57 -11.97 -1.70 -17.94
C VAL A 57 -12.40 -2.43 -19.20
N LEU A 58 -11.65 -3.47 -19.56
CA LEU A 58 -11.93 -4.36 -20.69
C LEU A 58 -12.08 -5.79 -20.18
N PHE A 59 -13.22 -6.43 -20.50
CA PHE A 59 -13.51 -7.80 -20.04
C PHE A 59 -13.32 -8.00 -18.53
N ASN A 60 -13.76 -7.03 -17.73
CA ASN A 60 -13.58 -6.97 -16.27
C ASN A 60 -12.11 -6.89 -15.81
N GLN A 61 -11.16 -6.64 -16.68
CA GLN A 61 -9.78 -6.32 -16.30
C GLN A 61 -9.59 -4.81 -16.31
N LEU A 62 -9.10 -4.27 -15.21
CA LEU A 62 -8.68 -2.87 -15.13
C LEU A 62 -7.28 -2.71 -15.73
N ASN A 63 -7.16 -1.87 -16.76
CA ASN A 63 -5.88 -1.48 -17.34
C ASN A 63 -5.60 -0.03 -16.96
N LEU A 64 -4.50 0.20 -16.26
CA LEU A 64 -3.98 1.51 -15.88
C LEU A 64 -2.78 1.81 -16.76
N THR A 65 -2.90 2.79 -17.67
CA THR A 65 -1.87 3.09 -18.66
C THR A 65 -1.25 4.46 -18.42
N GLY A 66 0.05 4.50 -18.22
CA GLY A 66 0.84 5.71 -18.04
C GLY A 66 2.08 5.71 -18.94
N THR A 67 2.56 6.89 -19.31
CA THR A 67 3.71 7.06 -20.20
C THR A 67 4.82 7.94 -19.61
N ASN A 68 4.59 8.47 -18.41
CA ASN A 68 5.58 9.33 -17.76
C ASN A 68 6.77 8.46 -17.26
N PRO A 69 8.02 8.81 -17.59
CA PRO A 69 9.20 8.03 -17.17
C PRO A 69 9.44 8.09 -15.66
N ASP A 70 8.95 9.12 -14.96
CA ASP A 70 9.23 9.37 -13.55
C ASP A 70 8.08 8.93 -12.64
N LEU A 71 6.88 9.51 -12.82
CA LEU A 71 5.73 9.30 -11.95
C LEU A 71 4.42 9.19 -12.75
N ASN A 72 3.73 8.07 -12.61
CA ASN A 72 2.40 7.86 -13.15
C ASN A 72 1.37 7.81 -12.03
N ILE A 73 0.35 8.65 -12.14
CA ILE A 73 -0.70 8.82 -11.14
C ILE A 73 -2.03 8.37 -11.75
N PHE A 74 -2.68 7.44 -11.06
CA PHE A 74 -4.00 6.92 -11.40
C PHE A 74 -4.98 7.18 -10.27
N ARG A 75 -6.27 7.36 -10.62
CA ARG A 75 -7.33 7.51 -9.64
C ARG A 75 -8.60 6.82 -10.10
N PHE A 76 -9.23 6.06 -9.21
CA PHE A 76 -10.56 5.50 -9.44
C PHE A 76 -11.33 5.29 -8.15
N ASP A 77 -12.66 5.22 -8.26
CA ASP A 77 -13.56 4.84 -7.18
C ASP A 77 -13.66 3.31 -7.11
N SER A 78 -13.46 2.74 -5.92
CA SER A 78 -13.50 1.29 -5.69
C SER A 78 -14.88 0.65 -5.92
N SER A 79 -15.95 1.44 -5.87
CA SER A 79 -17.33 0.98 -6.06
C SER A 79 -17.85 1.18 -7.48
N ASN A 80 -17.18 2.02 -8.28
CA ASN A 80 -17.59 2.35 -9.65
C ASN A 80 -16.38 2.74 -10.51
N ILE A 81 -15.54 1.75 -10.83
CA ILE A 81 -14.26 1.94 -11.52
C ILE A 81 -14.50 2.59 -12.89
N TYR A 82 -13.98 3.81 -13.06
CA TYR A 82 -14.09 4.60 -14.29
C TYR A 82 -15.52 4.68 -14.87
N GLY A 83 -16.55 4.66 -14.01
CA GLY A 83 -17.94 4.78 -14.43
C GLY A 83 -18.56 3.54 -15.08
N THR A 84 -17.91 2.39 -14.98
CA THR A 84 -18.37 1.14 -15.60
C THR A 84 -19.46 0.42 -14.82
N GLY A 85 -19.74 0.84 -13.60
CA GLY A 85 -20.63 0.14 -12.67
C GLY A 85 -19.98 -1.07 -11.98
N LEU A 86 -18.72 -1.38 -12.28
CA LEU A 86 -17.98 -2.47 -11.63
C LEU A 86 -17.24 -1.94 -10.40
N SER A 87 -17.29 -2.71 -9.33
CA SER A 87 -16.50 -2.49 -8.12
C SER A 87 -15.20 -3.31 -8.14
N LEU A 88 -14.26 -2.92 -7.27
CA LEU A 88 -12.93 -3.53 -7.21
C LEU A 88 -12.96 -5.06 -7.01
N ASN A 89 -13.91 -5.58 -6.24
CA ASN A 89 -14.06 -7.01 -6.02
C ASN A 89 -14.69 -7.79 -7.20
N GLN A 90 -15.19 -7.10 -8.22
CA GLN A 90 -15.79 -7.71 -9.41
C GLN A 90 -14.83 -7.81 -10.61
N LEU A 91 -13.62 -7.26 -10.44
CA LEU A 91 -12.59 -7.38 -11.45
C LEU A 91 -12.10 -8.84 -11.57
N ASN A 92 -11.49 -9.14 -12.71
CA ASN A 92 -10.77 -10.40 -12.95
C ASN A 92 -9.25 -10.18 -13.10
N GLY A 93 -8.78 -8.94 -12.99
CA GLY A 93 -7.37 -8.57 -13.00
C GLY A 93 -7.15 -7.07 -12.98
N ILE A 94 -5.94 -6.68 -12.58
CA ILE A 94 -5.46 -5.30 -12.71
C ILE A 94 -4.13 -5.35 -13.44
N ASN A 95 -4.01 -4.62 -14.54
CA ASN A 95 -2.78 -4.52 -15.33
C ASN A 95 -2.27 -3.08 -15.31
N ILE A 96 -1.09 -2.88 -14.74
CA ILE A 96 -0.40 -1.58 -14.67
C ILE A 96 0.58 -1.51 -15.82
N ILE A 97 0.32 -0.65 -16.79
CA ILE A 97 1.10 -0.46 -18.03
C ILE A 97 1.78 0.89 -17.95
N ALA A 98 3.09 0.91 -17.70
CA ALA A 98 3.88 2.14 -17.60
C ALA A 98 5.38 1.81 -17.73
N PRO A 99 6.27 2.79 -17.90
CA PRO A 99 7.72 2.56 -17.90
C PRO A 99 8.15 1.78 -16.64
N ILE A 100 9.04 0.80 -16.81
CA ILE A 100 9.31 -0.19 -15.75
C ILE A 100 9.91 0.43 -14.49
N ASP A 101 10.73 1.46 -14.65
CA ASP A 101 11.42 2.14 -13.54
C ASP A 101 10.64 3.32 -12.96
N SER A 102 9.50 3.67 -13.56
CA SER A 102 8.67 4.78 -13.08
C SER A 102 7.98 4.46 -11.75
N THR A 103 7.81 5.48 -10.92
CA THR A 103 6.96 5.42 -9.74
C THR A 103 5.49 5.36 -10.16
N ILE A 104 4.73 4.51 -9.48
CA ILE A 104 3.30 4.33 -9.71
C ILE A 104 2.55 4.71 -8.42
N LEU A 105 1.72 5.72 -8.51
CA LEU A 105 0.79 6.12 -7.45
C LEU A 105 -0.64 5.78 -7.89
N ILE A 106 -1.31 4.93 -7.14
CA ILE A 106 -2.69 4.54 -7.42
C ILE A 106 -3.56 5.02 -6.26
N ASN A 107 -4.33 6.06 -6.50
CA ASN A 107 -5.29 6.62 -5.57
C ASN A 107 -6.63 5.89 -5.74
N VAL A 108 -7.03 5.12 -4.75
CA VAL A 108 -8.32 4.41 -4.74
C VAL A 108 -9.23 5.06 -3.72
N THR A 109 -10.32 5.65 -4.17
CA THR A 109 -11.32 6.29 -3.30
C THR A 109 -12.42 5.32 -2.91
N GLY A 110 -13.09 5.63 -1.80
CA GLY A 110 -14.21 4.85 -1.25
C GLY A 110 -13.96 4.40 0.19
N ALA A 111 -15.00 4.48 1.02
CA ALA A 111 -14.92 4.15 2.44
C ALA A 111 -14.69 2.65 2.71
N ASN A 112 -15.15 1.79 1.81
CA ASN A 112 -15.06 0.34 1.96
C ASN A 112 -14.32 -0.28 0.78
N ILE A 113 -13.08 -0.65 1.01
CA ILE A 113 -12.24 -1.29 0.00
C ILE A 113 -12.32 -2.80 0.16
N GLN A 114 -12.70 -3.47 -0.93
CA GLN A 114 -12.74 -4.92 -0.97
C GLN A 114 -12.10 -5.44 -2.26
N TYR A 115 -11.05 -6.24 -2.12
CA TYR A 115 -10.45 -6.94 -3.24
C TYR A 115 -11.22 -8.22 -3.57
N GLY A 116 -11.25 -8.56 -4.86
CA GLY A 116 -11.74 -9.85 -5.35
C GLY A 116 -10.65 -10.93 -5.33
N SER A 117 -10.84 -11.96 -6.15
CA SER A 117 -9.85 -13.03 -6.33
C SER A 117 -9.28 -12.93 -7.75
N TYR A 118 -8.18 -12.22 -7.92
CA TYR A 118 -7.56 -11.99 -9.22
C TYR A 118 -6.07 -11.70 -9.12
N GLN A 119 -5.41 -11.60 -10.26
CA GLN A 119 -3.99 -11.31 -10.37
C GLN A 119 -3.73 -9.85 -10.72
N ILE A 120 -2.60 -9.33 -10.21
CA ILE A 120 -2.04 -8.04 -10.61
C ILE A 120 -0.92 -8.28 -11.61
N PHE A 121 -0.97 -7.55 -12.72
CA PHE A 121 0.00 -7.61 -13.80
C PHE A 121 0.78 -6.31 -13.90
N ARG A 122 2.00 -6.42 -14.38
CA ARG A 122 2.87 -5.30 -14.74
C ARG A 122 3.30 -5.45 -16.20
N ASN A 123 2.83 -4.55 -17.08
CA ASN A 123 3.07 -4.61 -18.52
C ASN A 123 2.64 -5.96 -19.15
N GLY A 124 1.47 -6.48 -18.73
CA GLY A 124 0.90 -7.73 -19.25
C GLY A 124 1.52 -9.02 -18.71
N ILE A 125 2.49 -8.93 -17.81
CA ILE A 125 3.12 -10.08 -17.14
C ILE A 125 2.75 -10.05 -15.65
N GLY A 126 2.60 -11.19 -15.01
CA GLY A 126 2.34 -11.26 -13.57
C GLY A 126 3.35 -10.39 -12.79
N ALA A 127 2.86 -9.51 -11.93
CA ALA A 127 3.71 -8.61 -11.16
C ALA A 127 4.68 -9.39 -10.26
N THR A 128 5.85 -8.82 -10.01
CA THR A 128 6.90 -9.41 -9.18
C THR A 128 7.14 -8.57 -7.94
N ARG A 129 7.85 -9.13 -6.95
CA ARG A 129 8.26 -8.38 -5.76
C ARG A 129 9.12 -7.15 -6.09
N GLU A 130 9.96 -7.24 -7.10
CA GLU A 130 10.77 -6.11 -7.56
C GLU A 130 9.90 -4.97 -8.07
N ASN A 131 8.86 -5.29 -8.87
CA ASN A 131 7.90 -4.29 -9.34
C ASN A 131 7.16 -3.59 -8.18
N ALA A 132 6.91 -4.31 -7.08
CA ALA A 132 6.21 -3.80 -5.92
C ALA A 132 6.90 -2.58 -5.28
N ARG A 133 8.22 -2.49 -5.38
CA ARG A 133 9.02 -1.40 -4.79
C ARG A 133 8.74 -0.02 -5.38
N LYS A 134 8.14 0.04 -6.56
CA LYS A 134 7.81 1.29 -7.25
C LYS A 134 6.31 1.62 -7.24
N ILE A 135 5.49 0.81 -6.57
CA ILE A 135 4.03 0.96 -6.57
C ILE A 135 3.56 1.34 -5.17
N LEU A 136 2.79 2.44 -5.09
CA LEU A 136 2.04 2.82 -3.90
C LEU A 136 0.54 2.81 -4.19
N TRP A 137 -0.19 2.00 -3.45
CA TRP A 137 -1.65 2.01 -3.36
C TRP A 137 -2.05 2.93 -2.22
N ASN A 138 -2.63 4.07 -2.53
CA ASN A 138 -3.06 5.08 -1.58
C ASN A 138 -4.59 5.09 -1.46
N TYR A 139 -5.09 4.99 -0.24
CA TYR A 139 -6.51 4.96 0.10
C TYR A 139 -6.84 6.07 1.10
N PRO A 140 -6.97 7.32 0.63
CA PRO A 140 -7.00 8.50 1.51
C PRO A 140 -8.26 8.61 2.37
N ASP A 141 -9.34 7.91 2.01
CA ASP A 141 -10.66 7.97 2.65
C ASP A 141 -11.22 6.60 3.07
N ALA A 142 -10.43 5.53 2.94
CA ALA A 142 -10.87 4.19 3.32
C ALA A 142 -11.01 4.04 4.84
N LEU A 143 -12.15 3.52 5.28
CA LEU A 143 -12.43 3.15 6.67
C LEU A 143 -12.30 1.64 6.91
N THR A 144 -12.55 0.85 5.87
CA THR A 144 -12.30 -0.60 5.88
C THR A 144 -11.51 -1.02 4.64
N TRP A 145 -10.63 -1.98 4.83
CA TRP A 145 -9.85 -2.55 3.75
C TRP A 145 -9.80 -4.08 3.91
N SER A 146 -10.23 -4.82 2.89
CA SER A 146 -10.28 -6.29 2.96
C SER A 146 -9.69 -6.95 1.72
N ASN A 147 -8.95 -8.03 1.96
CA ASN A 147 -8.37 -8.86 0.92
C ASN A 147 -8.26 -10.31 1.42
N SER A 148 -8.82 -11.24 0.65
CA SER A 148 -8.86 -12.65 1.06
C SER A 148 -8.06 -13.60 0.16
N THR A 149 -7.56 -13.19 -0.99
CA THR A 149 -6.89 -14.11 -1.92
C THR A 149 -5.90 -13.45 -2.86
N THR A 150 -6.04 -12.15 -3.10
CA THR A 150 -5.19 -11.46 -4.07
C THR A 150 -3.81 -11.17 -3.48
N ALA A 151 -2.76 -11.49 -4.23
CA ALA A 151 -1.42 -11.00 -3.93
C ALA A 151 -1.31 -9.53 -4.35
N ILE A 152 -1.17 -8.63 -3.38
CA ILE A 152 -0.94 -7.21 -3.63
C ILE A 152 0.56 -7.00 -3.91
N TYR A 153 0.85 -6.31 -5.00
CA TYR A 153 2.19 -5.85 -5.36
C TYR A 153 2.23 -4.34 -5.25
N GLY A 154 2.98 -3.85 -4.27
CA GLY A 154 3.09 -2.45 -3.91
C GLY A 154 2.83 -2.21 -2.43
N SER A 155 3.32 -1.08 -1.95
CA SER A 155 3.02 -0.61 -0.60
C SER A 155 1.57 -0.15 -0.50
N VAL A 156 0.95 -0.37 0.65
CA VAL A 156 -0.44 -0.01 0.94
C VAL A 156 -0.45 1.08 2.02
N LEU A 157 -1.03 2.22 1.70
CA LEU A 157 -1.24 3.34 2.61
C LEU A 157 -2.74 3.61 2.74
N ALA A 158 -3.33 3.13 3.82
CA ALA A 158 -4.73 3.31 4.17
C ALA A 158 -4.86 3.73 5.64
N PRO A 159 -4.42 4.96 5.99
CA PRO A 159 -4.12 5.34 7.37
C PRO A 159 -5.35 5.53 8.27
N TYR A 160 -6.56 5.40 7.73
CA TYR A 160 -7.82 5.42 8.48
C TYR A 160 -8.53 4.07 8.49
N ALA A 161 -8.00 3.07 7.76
CA ALA A 161 -8.72 1.83 7.54
C ALA A 161 -8.44 0.79 8.61
N ALA A 162 -9.51 0.12 9.08
CA ALA A 162 -9.41 -1.17 9.72
C ALA A 162 -9.23 -2.26 8.65
N ALA A 163 -8.06 -2.89 8.61
CA ALA A 163 -7.74 -3.90 7.62
C ALA A 163 -8.07 -5.31 8.10
N ASN A 164 -8.64 -6.12 7.21
CA ASN A 164 -8.85 -7.55 7.41
C ASN A 164 -8.32 -8.34 6.22
N THR A 165 -7.38 -9.26 6.47
CA THR A 165 -6.73 -10.05 5.43
C THR A 165 -6.72 -11.52 5.76
N THR A 166 -7.02 -12.38 4.79
CA THR A 166 -6.98 -13.83 4.97
C THR A 166 -6.38 -14.49 3.73
N TYR A 167 -5.45 -15.43 3.92
CA TYR A 167 -4.86 -16.25 2.84
C TYR A 167 -4.36 -15.45 1.62
N SER A 168 -3.82 -14.28 1.86
CA SER A 168 -3.30 -13.38 0.84
C SER A 168 -1.86 -12.97 1.10
N GLN A 169 -1.28 -12.17 0.24
CA GLN A 169 0.07 -11.64 0.37
C GLN A 169 0.06 -10.14 0.10
N ILE A 170 0.88 -9.40 0.84
CA ILE A 170 1.18 -8.00 0.53
C ILE A 170 2.69 -7.88 0.35
N ASN A 171 3.11 -7.56 -0.87
CA ASN A 171 4.51 -7.37 -1.22
C ASN A 171 4.82 -5.87 -1.18
N GLY A 172 5.13 -5.34 0.00
CA GLY A 172 5.36 -3.91 0.23
C GLY A 172 5.17 -3.51 1.69
N ASN A 173 5.37 -2.23 1.98
CA ASN A 173 5.02 -1.67 3.29
C ASN A 173 3.51 -1.67 3.48
N ILE A 174 3.07 -1.85 4.72
CA ILE A 174 1.64 -1.81 5.09
C ILE A 174 1.42 -0.77 6.18
N ILE A 175 0.48 0.14 5.93
CA ILE A 175 0.12 1.21 6.86
C ILE A 175 -1.41 1.26 6.95
N PHE A 176 -1.94 0.85 8.08
CA PHE A 176 -3.36 0.86 8.42
C PHE A 176 -3.57 1.45 9.81
N ASP A 177 -4.78 1.91 10.10
CA ASP A 177 -5.19 2.27 11.47
C ASP A 177 -5.16 1.04 12.40
N SER A 178 -5.73 -0.05 11.92
CA SER A 178 -5.69 -1.34 12.61
C SER A 178 -5.60 -2.49 11.61
N TYR A 179 -5.05 -3.63 12.06
CA TYR A 179 -4.83 -4.79 11.21
C TYR A 179 -5.26 -6.07 11.92
N SER A 180 -6.02 -6.90 11.22
CA SER A 180 -6.36 -8.25 11.63
C SER A 180 -6.22 -9.20 10.45
N GLY A 181 -5.82 -10.45 10.70
CA GLY A 181 -5.74 -11.47 9.67
C GLY A 181 -4.46 -12.31 9.71
N ASN A 182 -4.27 -13.08 8.65
CA ASN A 182 -3.16 -14.03 8.52
C ASN A 182 -2.43 -13.94 7.16
N ALA A 183 -2.57 -12.82 6.46
CA ALA A 183 -1.82 -12.60 5.22
C ALA A 183 -0.31 -12.50 5.49
N GLU A 184 0.48 -13.00 4.57
CA GLU A 184 1.92 -12.78 4.57
C GLU A 184 2.25 -11.34 4.14
N SER A 185 3.16 -10.70 4.87
CA SER A 185 3.75 -9.43 4.47
C SER A 185 5.21 -9.63 4.11
N HIS A 186 5.59 -9.24 2.89
CA HIS A 186 6.95 -9.34 2.40
C HIS A 186 7.63 -7.97 2.44
N ASN A 187 8.84 -7.93 2.97
CA ASN A 187 9.62 -6.70 3.16
C ASN A 187 10.20 -6.18 1.83
N GLU A 188 9.31 -5.61 1.00
CA GLU A 188 9.68 -4.90 -0.23
C GLU A 188 9.50 -3.41 0.00
N LEU A 189 10.57 -2.76 0.48
CA LEU A 189 10.53 -1.33 0.81
C LEU A 189 10.20 -0.49 -0.43
N PHE A 190 9.31 0.47 -0.27
CA PHE A 190 9.01 1.45 -1.31
C PHE A 190 10.24 2.30 -1.62
N THR A 191 10.61 2.35 -2.89
CA THR A 191 11.75 3.12 -3.43
C THR A 191 11.33 4.09 -4.53
N GLY A 192 10.03 4.29 -4.70
CA GLY A 192 9.50 5.29 -5.62
C GLY A 192 9.74 6.70 -5.11
N GLU A 193 9.76 7.65 -6.02
CA GLU A 193 9.84 9.08 -5.71
C GLU A 193 8.46 9.70 -5.82
N LEU A 194 8.02 10.36 -4.76
CA LEU A 194 6.74 11.07 -4.71
C LEU A 194 6.99 12.53 -4.31
N PRO A 195 6.13 13.47 -4.75
CA PRO A 195 6.22 14.84 -4.31
C PRO A 195 6.14 14.96 -2.79
N GLU A 196 7.01 15.80 -2.21
CA GLU A 196 7.01 16.09 -0.77
C GLU A 196 5.68 16.74 -0.36
N PRO A 197 5.03 16.24 0.70
CA PRO A 197 3.83 16.86 1.25
C PRO A 197 4.19 18.15 1.98
N THR A 198 4.08 19.29 1.31
CA THR A 198 4.58 20.59 1.79
C THR A 198 3.84 21.16 3.02
N ALA A 199 2.72 20.58 3.41
CA ALA A 199 1.88 21.05 4.53
C ALA A 199 1.76 20.05 5.69
N CYS A 200 2.49 18.96 5.63
CA CYS A 200 2.46 17.91 6.66
C CYS A 200 3.56 18.13 7.69
#